data_c3686f02c70fa06d6dd571949d52f9d5
#
_entry.id   c3686f02c70fa06d6dd571949d52f9d5
#
_cell.length_a   1.000
_cell.length_b   1.000
_cell.length_c   1.000
_cell.angle_alpha   90.00
_cell.angle_beta   90.00
_cell.angle_gamma   90.00
#
_symmetry.space_group_name_H-M   'P 1'
#
loop_
_entity.id
_entity.type
_entity.pdbx_description
1 polymer ?
#
loop_
_entity_poly.entity_id
_entity_poly.type
_entity_poly.pdbx_seq_one_letter_code
_entity_poly.pdbx_strand_id
1 'polypeptide(L)'
;KYKKDSGFTPQMKEDISHILQCAGLIHDIGNPPFGHFGESAIREWFIRNLPELKFEGERVEDLLTEQMKQDFYHFEGNAQALRLVSKLHYLVDEHGMNLTYALLNTMIKYPVSSTGIDKESGNIKDKKMGYYLADEELFHRITKATGAGNNRHPLTYILEAADDIAYKTADIEDAFVKGFISYHQLESELVVLEKETEDSPFKPATKLRQLYQRGVEKQVSSPEAYAVKNWIISVQGFVLNCVTYGFTSNYEAIMAGTFGQDLFYGTFAEKLMNLLGDLAYRKVFSSRQIYKMELAEYTILDFLMNRLVSSVLYYNTDSEQDSLDSRMVSFISDNYKTAYRLQSQGKSRTE
;
A
#
# COMPACT_ATOMS: atom_id res chain seq x y z
N LYS A 1 -23.10 -3.79 -21.38
CA LYS A 1 -24.39 -4.32 -20.83
C LYS A 1 -24.46 -3.95 -19.35
N TYR A 2 -24.56 -2.67 -19.04
CA TYR A 2 -24.75 -2.27 -17.64
C TYR A 2 -26.19 -2.61 -17.28
N LYS A 3 -26.41 -3.63 -16.44
CA LYS A 3 -27.65 -3.75 -15.71
C LYS A 3 -27.80 -2.45 -14.92
N LYS A 4 -28.80 -1.67 -15.21
CA LYS A 4 -29.19 -0.58 -14.33
C LYS A 4 -29.68 -1.23 -13.05
N ASP A 5 -28.87 -1.16 -12.01
CA ASP A 5 -29.33 -1.41 -10.67
C ASP A 5 -30.34 -0.29 -10.36
N SER A 6 -31.62 -0.65 -10.24
CA SER A 6 -32.69 0.31 -9.98
C SER A 6 -32.52 1.00 -8.60
N GLY A 7 -31.68 0.45 -7.72
CA GLY A 7 -31.33 1.03 -6.44
C GLY A 7 -30.18 2.03 -6.49
N PHE A 8 -29.42 2.12 -7.61
CA PHE A 8 -28.25 3.01 -7.70
C PHE A 8 -28.68 4.45 -8.05
N THR A 9 -28.65 5.33 -7.07
CA THR A 9 -29.07 6.72 -7.19
C THR A 9 -27.91 7.64 -7.58
N PRO A 10 -28.17 8.86 -8.12
CA PRO A 10 -27.14 9.88 -8.31
C PRO A 10 -26.38 10.21 -7.03
N GLN A 11 -27.06 10.26 -5.88
CA GLN A 11 -26.44 10.52 -4.58
C GLN A 11 -25.42 9.41 -4.24
N MET A 12 -25.78 8.15 -4.39
CA MET A 12 -24.84 7.03 -4.16
C MET A 12 -23.60 7.12 -5.05
N LYS A 13 -23.75 7.60 -6.29
CA LYS A 13 -22.59 7.84 -7.17
C LYS A 13 -21.66 8.89 -6.61
N GLU A 14 -22.19 9.99 -6.08
CA GLU A 14 -21.40 11.05 -5.46
C GLU A 14 -20.73 10.55 -4.19
N ASP A 15 -21.44 9.85 -3.32
CA ASP A 15 -20.91 9.28 -2.08
C ASP A 15 -19.77 8.31 -2.35
N ILE A 16 -19.91 7.40 -3.31
CA ILE A 16 -18.86 6.47 -3.74
C ILE A 16 -17.65 7.23 -4.29
N SER A 17 -17.88 8.27 -5.11
CA SER A 17 -16.78 9.12 -5.61
C SER A 17 -16.02 9.79 -4.48
N HIS A 18 -16.71 10.34 -3.49
CA HIS A 18 -16.09 10.99 -2.32
C HIS A 18 -15.30 9.97 -1.48
N ILE A 19 -15.86 8.79 -1.22
CA ILE A 19 -15.15 7.72 -0.50
C ILE A 19 -13.86 7.36 -1.23
N LEU A 20 -13.90 7.13 -2.54
CA LEU A 20 -12.72 6.76 -3.32
C LEU A 20 -11.68 7.89 -3.38
N GLN A 21 -12.09 9.15 -3.50
CA GLN A 21 -11.19 10.30 -3.47
C GLN A 21 -10.51 10.44 -2.11
N CYS A 22 -11.27 10.35 -1.02
CA CYS A 22 -10.71 10.38 0.33
C CYS A 22 -9.77 9.18 0.57
N ALA A 23 -10.18 7.97 0.17
CA ALA A 23 -9.34 6.79 0.29
C ALA A 23 -8.03 6.94 -0.49
N GLY A 24 -8.09 7.47 -1.72
CA GLY A 24 -6.90 7.75 -2.53
C GLY A 24 -5.94 8.76 -1.89
N LEU A 25 -6.45 9.73 -1.11
CA LEU A 25 -5.60 10.71 -0.42
C LEU A 25 -4.87 10.13 0.80
N ILE A 26 -5.44 9.11 1.45
CA ILE A 26 -4.93 8.62 2.75
C ILE A 26 -4.45 7.17 2.72
N HIS A 27 -4.56 6.45 1.59
CA HIS A 27 -4.24 5.02 1.52
C HIS A 27 -2.81 4.68 1.95
N ASP A 28 -1.86 5.58 1.69
CA ASP A 28 -0.43 5.41 1.97
C ASP A 28 0.05 6.09 3.25
N ILE A 29 -0.86 6.66 4.06
CA ILE A 29 -0.49 7.40 5.28
C ILE A 29 0.25 6.53 6.32
N GLY A 30 0.11 5.22 6.23
CA GLY A 30 0.75 4.25 7.12
C GLY A 30 2.13 3.78 6.65
N ASN A 31 2.58 4.18 5.48
CA ASN A 31 3.89 3.78 4.99
C ASN A 31 4.99 4.37 5.87
N PRO A 32 5.98 3.56 6.27
CA PRO A 32 7.14 4.05 7.01
C PRO A 32 8.04 4.90 6.10
N PRO A 33 9.03 5.62 6.68
CA PRO A 33 10.11 6.19 5.89
C PRO A 33 10.71 5.14 4.96
N PHE A 34 11.03 5.55 3.72
CA PHE A 34 11.60 4.68 2.67
C PHE A 34 10.64 3.62 2.11
N GLY A 35 9.33 3.76 2.34
CA GLY A 35 8.28 2.93 1.73
C GLY A 35 8.44 1.44 1.99
N HIS A 36 8.35 0.62 0.94
CA HIS A 36 8.43 -0.85 1.06
C HIS A 36 9.80 -1.36 1.55
N PHE A 37 10.88 -0.65 1.22
CA PHE A 37 12.19 -0.97 1.78
C PHE A 37 12.18 -0.77 3.30
N GLY A 38 11.61 0.34 3.77
CA GLY A 38 11.44 0.64 5.19
C GLY A 38 10.59 -0.40 5.92
N GLU A 39 9.49 -0.87 5.32
CA GLU A 39 8.70 -1.99 5.86
C GLU A 39 9.56 -3.23 6.06
N SER A 40 10.35 -3.60 5.06
CA SER A 40 11.22 -4.77 5.11
C SER A 40 12.28 -4.62 6.19
N ALA A 41 12.92 -3.46 6.30
CA ALA A 41 13.93 -3.18 7.33
C ALA A 41 13.34 -3.23 8.75
N ILE A 42 12.11 -2.73 8.96
CA ILE A 42 11.41 -2.82 10.24
C ILE A 42 11.11 -4.28 10.60
N ARG A 43 10.58 -5.08 9.64
CA ARG A 43 10.30 -6.51 9.85
C ARG A 43 11.57 -7.26 10.24
N GLU A 44 12.65 -7.08 9.48
CA GLU A 44 13.94 -7.72 9.72
C GLU A 44 14.52 -7.32 11.08
N TRP A 45 14.32 -6.06 11.48
CA TRP A 45 14.75 -5.60 12.78
C TRP A 45 14.03 -6.36 13.90
N PHE A 46 12.70 -6.49 13.83
CA PHE A 46 11.92 -7.24 14.82
C PHE A 46 12.26 -8.72 14.83
N ILE A 47 12.39 -9.36 13.66
CA ILE A 47 12.77 -10.78 13.56
C ILE A 47 14.12 -11.03 14.26
N ARG A 48 15.06 -10.11 14.13
CA ARG A 48 16.40 -10.23 14.70
C ARG A 48 16.46 -9.91 16.18
N ASN A 49 15.73 -8.88 16.63
CA ASN A 49 15.94 -8.27 17.95
C ASN A 49 14.83 -8.63 18.94
N LEU A 50 13.60 -8.91 18.53
CA LEU A 50 12.50 -9.21 19.46
C LEU A 50 12.82 -10.39 20.41
N PRO A 51 13.46 -11.49 19.97
CA PRO A 51 13.84 -12.59 20.83
C PRO A 51 14.87 -12.22 21.92
N GLU A 52 15.65 -11.18 21.70
CA GLU A 52 16.72 -10.71 22.60
C GLU A 52 16.28 -9.52 23.49
N LEU A 53 15.16 -8.88 23.14
CA LEU A 53 14.62 -7.77 23.95
C LEU A 53 14.18 -8.25 25.33
N LYS A 54 14.53 -7.46 26.35
CA LYS A 54 14.13 -7.74 27.74
C LYS A 54 13.40 -6.55 28.34
N PHE A 55 12.39 -6.85 29.14
CA PHE A 55 11.67 -5.91 29.96
C PHE A 55 11.65 -6.43 31.39
N GLU A 56 12.22 -5.67 32.32
CA GLU A 56 12.34 -6.03 33.76
C GLU A 56 12.97 -7.44 34.00
N GLY A 57 13.86 -7.87 33.10
CA GLY A 57 14.57 -9.15 33.20
C GLY A 57 13.90 -10.30 32.44
N GLU A 58 12.65 -10.19 32.06
CA GLU A 58 11.95 -11.16 31.23
C GLU A 58 12.11 -10.85 29.72
N ARG A 59 12.08 -11.88 28.89
CA ARG A 59 12.12 -11.66 27.43
C ARG A 59 10.78 -11.11 26.96
N VAL A 60 10.80 -10.04 26.19
CA VAL A 60 9.59 -9.42 25.62
C VAL A 60 8.79 -10.45 24.82
N GLU A 61 9.47 -11.31 24.06
CA GLU A 61 8.84 -12.36 23.25
C GLU A 61 7.96 -13.31 24.08
N ASP A 62 8.36 -13.61 25.34
CA ASP A 62 7.62 -14.51 26.24
C ASP A 62 6.36 -13.83 26.83
N LEU A 63 6.31 -12.51 26.82
CA LEU A 63 5.17 -11.72 27.28
C LEU A 63 4.10 -11.52 26.17
N LEU A 64 4.44 -11.77 24.91
CA LEU A 64 3.57 -11.53 23.76
C LEU A 64 2.81 -12.80 23.37
N THR A 65 1.56 -12.64 22.96
CA THR A 65 0.81 -13.70 22.26
C THR A 65 1.42 -13.99 20.90
N GLU A 66 1.08 -15.15 20.30
CA GLU A 66 1.58 -15.47 18.97
C GLU A 66 1.19 -14.41 17.93
N GLN A 67 -0.05 -13.93 17.93
CA GLN A 67 -0.50 -12.89 17.02
C GLN A 67 0.27 -11.59 17.22
N MET A 68 0.57 -11.17 18.44
CA MET A 68 1.36 -9.96 18.71
C MET A 68 2.76 -10.09 18.12
N LYS A 69 3.42 -11.25 18.24
CA LYS A 69 4.73 -11.51 17.61
C LYS A 69 4.64 -11.42 16.08
N GLN A 70 3.64 -12.08 15.53
CA GLN A 70 3.41 -12.06 14.08
C GLN A 70 3.06 -10.67 13.55
N ASP A 71 2.38 -9.83 14.34
CA ASP A 71 2.12 -8.43 14.02
C ASP A 71 3.41 -7.62 13.82
N PHE A 72 4.44 -7.87 14.63
CA PHE A 72 5.76 -7.25 14.47
C PHE A 72 6.52 -7.82 13.27
N TYR A 73 6.52 -9.15 13.12
CA TYR A 73 7.24 -9.84 12.04
C TYR A 73 6.63 -9.58 10.65
N HIS A 74 5.37 -9.19 10.58
CA HIS A 74 4.65 -8.85 9.36
C HIS A 74 4.21 -7.39 9.31
N PHE A 75 4.96 -6.48 9.98
CA PHE A 75 4.66 -5.05 9.94
C PHE A 75 4.24 -4.61 8.53
N GLU A 76 3.12 -3.89 8.42
CA GLU A 76 2.50 -3.57 7.13
C GLU A 76 1.94 -2.15 7.13
N GLY A 77 2.34 -1.32 6.14
CA GLY A 77 1.90 0.06 6.02
C GLY A 77 0.39 0.21 5.90
N ASN A 78 -0.28 -0.70 5.19
CA ASN A 78 -1.76 -0.65 5.08
C ASN A 78 -2.45 -0.90 6.44
N ALA A 79 -1.95 -1.83 7.25
CA ALA A 79 -2.47 -2.04 8.61
C ALA A 79 -2.16 -0.83 9.50
N GLN A 80 -0.97 -0.24 9.35
CA GLN A 80 -0.60 0.98 10.06
C GLN A 80 -1.46 2.18 9.65
N ALA A 81 -1.86 2.29 8.37
CA ALA A 81 -2.77 3.32 7.91
C ALA A 81 -4.11 3.26 8.66
N LEU A 82 -4.73 2.06 8.79
CA LEU A 82 -5.95 1.90 9.59
C LEU A 82 -5.75 2.39 11.02
N ARG A 83 -4.67 1.99 11.69
CA ARG A 83 -4.34 2.42 13.06
C ARG A 83 -4.16 3.93 13.18
N LEU A 84 -3.43 4.53 12.25
CA LEU A 84 -3.18 5.97 12.24
C LEU A 84 -4.48 6.76 12.16
N VAL A 85 -5.31 6.49 11.16
CA VAL A 85 -6.52 7.29 10.91
C VAL A 85 -7.63 7.03 11.91
N SER A 86 -7.63 5.87 12.58
CA SER A 86 -8.71 5.49 13.52
C SER A 86 -8.38 5.69 15.01
N LYS A 87 -7.10 5.77 15.36
CA LYS A 87 -6.67 5.83 16.76
C LYS A 87 -5.55 6.84 17.03
N LEU A 88 -4.44 6.77 16.25
CA LEU A 88 -3.23 7.50 16.58
C LEU A 88 -3.29 8.95 16.16
N HIS A 89 -4.06 9.29 15.13
CA HIS A 89 -4.29 10.67 14.73
C HIS A 89 -5.37 11.33 15.61
N TYR A 90 -5.01 11.51 16.87
CA TYR A 90 -5.88 12.02 17.92
C TYR A 90 -6.06 13.54 17.76
N LEU A 91 -7.04 13.96 16.96
CA LEU A 91 -7.33 15.39 16.73
C LEU A 91 -8.29 15.97 17.76
N VAL A 92 -9.41 15.27 18.00
CA VAL A 92 -10.50 15.74 18.86
C VAL A 92 -10.80 14.74 19.96
N ASP A 93 -10.84 13.44 19.62
CA ASP A 93 -11.21 12.34 20.51
C ASP A 93 -10.50 11.04 20.13
N GLU A 94 -10.88 9.93 20.77
CA GLU A 94 -10.32 8.59 20.59
C GLU A 94 -10.64 7.94 19.24
N HIS A 95 -11.43 8.59 18.39
CA HIS A 95 -11.82 8.05 17.07
C HIS A 95 -10.89 8.49 15.93
N GLY A 96 -9.74 9.07 16.25
CA GLY A 96 -8.76 9.51 15.27
C GLY A 96 -9.28 10.59 14.34
N MET A 97 -9.32 10.32 13.04
CA MET A 97 -9.90 11.24 12.04
C MET A 97 -11.44 11.17 11.96
N ASN A 98 -12.07 10.32 12.76
CA ASN A 98 -13.51 10.09 12.77
C ASN A 98 -14.11 9.79 11.37
N LEU A 99 -13.46 8.89 10.63
CA LEU A 99 -13.83 8.51 9.27
C LEU A 99 -15.00 7.50 9.28
N THR A 100 -15.79 7.51 8.21
CA THR A 100 -16.88 6.54 8.05
C THR A 100 -16.35 5.11 7.89
N TYR A 101 -17.12 4.11 8.33
CA TYR A 101 -16.75 2.69 8.16
C TYR A 101 -16.61 2.29 6.69
N ALA A 102 -17.40 2.89 5.79
CA ALA A 102 -17.26 2.64 4.36
C ALA A 102 -15.88 3.09 3.83
N LEU A 103 -15.40 4.27 4.27
CA LEU A 103 -14.08 4.77 3.90
C LEU A 103 -12.98 3.90 4.52
N LEU A 104 -13.06 3.60 5.82
CA LEU A 104 -12.09 2.75 6.51
C LEU A 104 -11.99 1.37 5.85
N ASN A 105 -13.14 0.74 5.50
CA ASN A 105 -13.12 -0.58 4.86
C ASN A 105 -12.56 -0.52 3.43
N THR A 106 -12.77 0.58 2.72
CA THR A 106 -12.18 0.78 1.38
C THR A 106 -10.65 0.76 1.42
N MET A 107 -10.04 1.22 2.52
CA MET A 107 -8.58 1.20 2.71
C MET A 107 -8.02 -0.17 3.10
N ILE A 108 -8.84 -1.08 3.63
CA ILE A 108 -8.39 -2.40 4.07
C ILE A 108 -8.20 -3.31 2.86
N LYS A 109 -6.96 -3.37 2.36
CA LYS A 109 -6.61 -4.21 1.20
C LYS A 109 -6.60 -5.71 1.55
N TYR A 110 -6.26 -6.06 2.78
CA TYR A 110 -6.08 -7.43 3.25
C TYR A 110 -6.89 -7.69 4.53
N PRO A 111 -8.12 -8.24 4.45
CA PRO A 111 -9.01 -8.41 5.60
C PRO A 111 -8.66 -9.65 6.45
N VAL A 112 -7.37 -9.83 6.76
CA VAL A 112 -6.85 -10.94 7.57
C VAL A 112 -5.88 -10.43 8.63
N SER A 113 -5.75 -11.17 9.74
CA SER A 113 -4.74 -10.91 10.78
C SER A 113 -3.35 -11.36 10.31
N SER A 114 -2.33 -11.03 11.08
CA SER A 114 -0.96 -11.49 10.81
C SER A 114 -0.81 -13.02 10.81
N THR A 115 -1.59 -13.71 11.64
CA THR A 115 -1.65 -15.18 11.68
C THR A 115 -2.53 -15.80 10.60
N GLY A 116 -3.32 -14.98 9.90
CA GLY A 116 -4.20 -15.41 8.81
C GLY A 116 -3.59 -15.21 7.41
N ILE A 117 -2.33 -14.79 7.31
CA ILE A 117 -1.64 -14.63 6.03
C ILE A 117 -1.45 -16.01 5.37
N ASP A 118 -1.93 -16.14 4.13
CA ASP A 118 -1.76 -17.34 3.31
C ASP A 118 -1.42 -16.95 1.87
N LYS A 119 -0.12 -16.95 1.56
CA LYS A 119 0.38 -16.62 0.22
C LYS A 119 0.13 -17.73 -0.81
N GLU A 120 -0.14 -18.95 -0.34
CA GLU A 120 -0.39 -20.10 -1.20
C GLU A 120 -1.87 -20.23 -1.58
N SER A 121 -2.76 -19.50 -0.93
CA SER A 121 -4.20 -19.50 -1.25
C SER A 121 -4.52 -19.03 -2.69
N GLY A 122 -3.60 -18.29 -3.33
CA GLY A 122 -3.81 -17.66 -4.63
C GLY A 122 -4.81 -16.49 -4.60
N ASN A 123 -5.35 -16.15 -3.43
CA ASN A 123 -6.28 -15.04 -3.25
C ASN A 123 -5.54 -13.78 -2.79
N ILE A 124 -5.74 -12.68 -3.50
CA ILE A 124 -5.03 -11.42 -3.19
C ILE A 124 -5.32 -10.87 -1.79
N LYS A 125 -6.47 -11.20 -1.19
CA LYS A 125 -6.85 -10.75 0.15
C LYS A 125 -5.99 -11.33 1.27
N ASP A 126 -5.37 -12.49 1.03
CA ASP A 126 -4.64 -13.25 2.06
C ASP A 126 -3.13 -13.02 2.01
N LYS A 127 -2.65 -12.15 1.11
CA LYS A 127 -1.21 -11.92 0.86
C LYS A 127 -0.46 -11.27 2.02
N LYS A 128 -1.11 -10.39 2.77
CA LYS A 128 -0.55 -9.57 3.86
C LYS A 128 -1.59 -9.39 4.96
N MET A 129 -1.18 -8.88 6.13
CA MET A 129 -2.13 -8.51 7.17
C MET A 129 -2.78 -7.15 6.89
N GLY A 130 -4.01 -6.93 7.36
CA GLY A 130 -4.73 -5.66 7.21
C GLY A 130 -5.02 -4.95 8.51
N TYR A 131 -4.78 -5.61 9.66
CA TYR A 131 -4.96 -5.02 10.98
C TYR A 131 -4.08 -5.72 12.01
N TYR A 132 -3.71 -5.00 13.07
CA TYR A 132 -3.01 -5.54 14.24
C TYR A 132 -4.02 -6.07 15.26
N LEU A 133 -3.60 -6.98 16.14
CA LEU A 133 -4.43 -7.49 17.23
C LEU A 133 -5.13 -6.37 18.01
N ALA A 134 -4.41 -5.29 18.31
CA ALA A 134 -4.98 -4.15 19.02
C ALA A 134 -6.08 -3.40 18.23
N ASP A 135 -6.27 -3.68 16.93
CA ASP A 135 -7.29 -3.06 16.07
C ASP A 135 -8.38 -4.05 15.65
N GLU A 136 -8.31 -5.30 16.09
CA GLU A 136 -9.20 -6.39 15.70
C GLU A 136 -10.68 -6.08 15.98
N GLU A 137 -10.99 -5.55 17.16
CA GLU A 137 -12.36 -5.16 17.51
C GLU A 137 -12.92 -4.08 16.56
N LEU A 138 -12.10 -3.09 16.23
CA LEU A 138 -12.48 -2.06 15.28
C LEU A 138 -12.66 -2.65 13.88
N PHE A 139 -11.76 -3.51 13.42
CA PHE A 139 -11.88 -4.22 12.15
C PHE A 139 -13.21 -4.97 12.06
N HIS A 140 -13.59 -5.72 13.09
CA HIS A 140 -14.86 -6.45 13.10
C HIS A 140 -16.08 -5.52 13.11
N ARG A 141 -16.02 -4.38 13.79
CA ARG A 141 -17.09 -3.36 13.72
C ARG A 141 -17.23 -2.79 12.32
N ILE A 142 -16.12 -2.45 11.65
CA ILE A 142 -16.10 -1.92 10.29
C ILE A 142 -16.71 -2.94 9.31
N THR A 143 -16.20 -4.17 9.31
CA THR A 143 -16.60 -5.19 8.34
C THR A 143 -18.04 -5.66 8.56
N LYS A 144 -18.52 -5.69 9.80
CA LYS A 144 -19.92 -5.95 10.14
C LYS A 144 -20.84 -4.83 9.63
N ALA A 145 -20.48 -3.57 9.85
CA ALA A 145 -21.29 -2.42 9.45
C ALA A 145 -21.39 -2.26 7.94
N THR A 146 -20.34 -2.63 7.19
CA THR A 146 -20.32 -2.57 5.73
C THR A 146 -20.80 -3.85 5.05
N GLY A 147 -21.00 -4.94 5.82
CA GLY A 147 -21.41 -6.22 5.28
C GLY A 147 -20.32 -7.01 4.55
N ALA A 148 -19.05 -6.54 4.57
CA ALA A 148 -17.96 -7.18 3.86
C ALA A 148 -17.46 -8.49 4.54
N GLY A 149 -17.69 -8.64 5.86
CA GLY A 149 -17.16 -9.78 6.61
C GLY A 149 -15.63 -9.89 6.46
N ASN A 150 -15.13 -11.08 6.20
CA ASN A 150 -13.70 -11.35 5.98
C ASN A 150 -13.30 -11.24 4.49
N ASN A 151 -14.02 -10.42 3.71
CA ASN A 151 -13.74 -10.20 2.31
C ASN A 151 -13.33 -8.74 2.05
N ARG A 152 -12.70 -8.52 0.91
CA ARG A 152 -12.39 -7.17 0.45
C ARG A 152 -13.68 -6.39 0.17
N HIS A 153 -13.72 -5.15 0.61
CA HIS A 153 -14.81 -4.24 0.23
C HIS A 153 -14.76 -3.98 -1.29
N PRO A 154 -15.90 -3.91 -2.01
CA PRO A 154 -15.89 -3.70 -3.45
C PRO A 154 -15.09 -2.48 -3.92
N LEU A 155 -15.12 -1.38 -3.18
CA LEU A 155 -14.36 -0.18 -3.51
C LEU A 155 -12.84 -0.33 -3.34
N THR A 156 -12.38 -1.29 -2.53
CA THR A 156 -10.94 -1.59 -2.37
C THR A 156 -10.31 -2.04 -3.69
N TYR A 157 -11.03 -2.80 -4.51
CA TYR A 157 -10.56 -3.20 -5.84
C TYR A 157 -10.34 -2.00 -6.77
N ILE A 158 -11.22 -1.01 -6.68
CA ILE A 158 -11.12 0.22 -7.49
C ILE A 158 -9.97 1.09 -7.01
N LEU A 159 -9.82 1.23 -5.69
CA LEU A 159 -8.71 1.96 -5.08
C LEU A 159 -7.37 1.36 -5.48
N GLU A 160 -7.22 0.04 -5.33
CA GLU A 160 -5.97 -0.67 -5.67
C GLU A 160 -5.64 -0.58 -7.16
N ALA A 161 -6.64 -0.71 -8.04
CA ALA A 161 -6.41 -0.54 -9.47
C ALA A 161 -5.99 0.89 -9.84
N ALA A 162 -6.56 1.90 -9.18
CA ALA A 162 -6.18 3.29 -9.40
C ALA A 162 -4.76 3.58 -8.91
N ASP A 163 -4.39 3.05 -7.75
CA ASP A 163 -3.06 3.10 -7.16
C ASP A 163 -2.02 2.46 -8.10
N ASP A 164 -2.25 1.23 -8.54
CA ASP A 164 -1.38 0.50 -9.46
C ASP A 164 -1.20 1.23 -10.80
N ILE A 165 -2.25 1.80 -11.37
CA ILE A 165 -2.17 2.57 -12.62
C ILE A 165 -1.29 3.80 -12.42
N ALA A 166 -1.53 4.56 -11.36
CA ALA A 166 -0.77 5.77 -11.05
C ALA A 166 0.71 5.44 -10.81
N TYR A 167 0.98 4.49 -9.93
CA TYR A 167 2.33 4.08 -9.53
C TYR A 167 3.13 3.54 -10.72
N LYS A 168 2.66 2.46 -11.38
CA LYS A 168 3.43 1.81 -12.45
C LYS A 168 3.68 2.72 -13.64
N THR A 169 2.75 3.62 -13.97
CA THR A 169 2.95 4.57 -15.07
C THR A 169 3.89 5.70 -14.70
N ALA A 170 3.80 6.22 -13.46
CA ALA A 170 4.72 7.24 -12.96
C ALA A 170 6.15 6.72 -12.84
N ASP A 171 6.33 5.48 -12.41
CA ASP A 171 7.65 4.85 -12.33
C ASP A 171 8.36 4.78 -13.69
N ILE A 172 7.63 4.47 -14.76
CA ILE A 172 8.20 4.44 -16.11
C ILE A 172 8.56 5.86 -16.59
N GLU A 173 7.70 6.86 -16.31
CA GLU A 173 7.99 8.25 -16.64
C GLU A 173 9.24 8.73 -15.89
N ASP A 174 9.30 8.49 -14.60
CA ASP A 174 10.45 8.84 -13.76
C ASP A 174 11.73 8.11 -14.19
N ALA A 175 11.63 6.82 -14.50
CA ALA A 175 12.74 6.03 -15.01
C ALA A 175 13.30 6.62 -16.29
N PHE A 176 12.43 7.07 -17.19
CA PHE A 176 12.84 7.73 -18.44
C PHE A 176 13.49 9.09 -18.16
N VAL A 177 12.87 9.94 -17.36
CA VAL A 177 13.38 11.28 -17.02
C VAL A 177 14.74 11.21 -16.31
N LYS A 178 14.91 10.25 -15.42
CA LYS A 178 16.17 10.02 -14.67
C LYS A 178 17.23 9.23 -15.46
N GLY A 179 16.90 8.78 -16.69
CA GLY A 179 17.82 8.07 -17.57
C GLY A 179 18.06 6.59 -17.22
N PHE A 180 17.23 5.99 -16.39
CA PHE A 180 17.27 4.54 -16.11
C PHE A 180 16.77 3.72 -17.30
N ILE A 181 15.84 4.26 -18.07
CA ILE A 181 15.29 3.64 -19.29
C ILE A 181 15.37 4.65 -20.43
N SER A 182 15.98 4.26 -21.56
CA SER A 182 15.95 5.06 -22.79
C SER A 182 14.66 4.81 -23.59
N TYR A 183 14.33 5.74 -24.50
CA TYR A 183 13.23 5.57 -25.45
C TYR A 183 13.32 4.24 -26.21
N HIS A 184 14.49 3.90 -26.74
CA HIS A 184 14.71 2.67 -27.52
C HIS A 184 14.58 1.40 -26.67
N GLN A 185 15.00 1.44 -25.41
CA GLN A 185 14.81 0.31 -24.50
C GLN A 185 13.33 0.08 -24.22
N LEU A 186 12.59 1.15 -23.89
CA LEU A 186 11.13 1.05 -23.69
C LEU A 186 10.44 0.54 -24.95
N GLU A 187 10.75 1.11 -26.11
CA GLU A 187 10.19 0.67 -27.39
C GLU A 187 10.44 -0.80 -27.66
N SER A 188 11.66 -1.28 -27.43
CA SER A 188 12.03 -2.69 -27.67
C SER A 188 11.21 -3.66 -26.83
N GLU A 189 11.02 -3.37 -25.55
CA GLU A 189 10.21 -4.19 -24.63
C GLU A 189 8.73 -4.18 -25.08
N LEU A 190 8.21 -3.03 -25.48
CA LEU A 190 6.83 -2.91 -25.96
C LEU A 190 6.59 -3.63 -27.29
N VAL A 191 7.61 -3.73 -28.17
CA VAL A 191 7.52 -4.53 -29.40
C VAL A 191 7.37 -6.01 -29.10
N VAL A 192 8.07 -6.51 -28.09
CA VAL A 192 7.91 -7.90 -27.64
C VAL A 192 6.49 -8.13 -27.13
N LEU A 193 6.00 -7.24 -26.28
CA LEU A 193 4.64 -7.32 -25.74
C LEU A 193 3.57 -7.29 -26.85
N GLU A 194 3.72 -6.46 -27.88
CA GLU A 194 2.75 -6.38 -28.98
C GLU A 194 2.64 -7.71 -29.76
N LYS A 195 3.75 -8.43 -29.91
CA LYS A 195 3.74 -9.77 -30.53
C LYS A 195 3.05 -10.83 -29.67
N GLU A 196 3.14 -10.68 -28.36
CA GLU A 196 2.49 -11.59 -27.40
C GLU A 196 1.00 -11.26 -27.17
N THR A 197 0.55 -10.09 -27.63
CA THR A 197 -0.79 -9.58 -27.42
C THR A 197 -1.41 -9.12 -28.75
N GLU A 198 -1.34 -9.99 -29.78
CA GLU A 198 -1.84 -9.65 -31.12
C GLU A 198 -3.33 -9.30 -31.13
N ASP A 199 -4.13 -9.90 -30.27
CA ASP A 199 -5.57 -9.66 -30.13
C ASP A 199 -5.91 -8.37 -29.37
N SER A 200 -4.94 -7.72 -28.73
CA SER A 200 -5.19 -6.50 -27.98
C SER A 200 -5.54 -5.34 -28.92
N PRO A 201 -6.60 -4.59 -28.64
CA PRO A 201 -6.96 -3.41 -29.42
C PRO A 201 -5.99 -2.23 -29.23
N PHE A 202 -5.16 -2.27 -28.18
CA PHE A 202 -4.13 -1.27 -27.90
C PHE A 202 -2.76 -1.82 -28.29
N LYS A 203 -2.05 -1.09 -29.14
CA LYS A 203 -0.72 -1.42 -29.63
C LYS A 203 0.30 -0.45 -29.01
N PRO A 204 0.91 -0.80 -27.85
CA PRO A 204 1.70 0.15 -27.08
C PRO A 204 2.97 0.64 -27.81
N ALA A 205 3.72 -0.24 -28.48
CA ALA A 205 4.91 0.15 -29.25
C ALA A 205 4.54 1.01 -30.46
N THR A 206 3.52 0.59 -31.21
CA THR A 206 3.00 1.35 -32.36
C THR A 206 2.53 2.74 -31.91
N LYS A 207 1.83 2.84 -30.79
CA LYS A 207 1.39 4.11 -30.20
C LYS A 207 2.58 5.01 -29.82
N LEU A 208 3.60 4.46 -29.19
CA LEU A 208 4.80 5.19 -28.82
C LEU A 208 5.51 5.78 -30.03
N ARG A 209 5.68 4.99 -31.11
CA ARG A 209 6.27 5.45 -32.40
C ARG A 209 5.46 6.55 -33.04
N GLN A 210 4.14 6.43 -33.10
CA GLN A 210 3.26 7.46 -33.65
C GLN A 210 3.42 8.79 -32.92
N LEU A 211 3.53 8.75 -31.58
CA LEU A 211 3.74 9.94 -30.77
C LEU A 211 5.14 10.54 -30.98
N TYR A 212 6.16 9.72 -31.17
CA TYR A 212 7.49 10.19 -31.50
C TYR A 212 7.49 10.93 -32.86
N GLN A 213 6.92 10.34 -33.91
CA GLN A 213 6.80 10.98 -35.23
C GLN A 213 6.04 12.30 -35.14
N ARG A 214 4.94 12.33 -34.38
CA ARG A 214 4.20 13.58 -34.14
C ARG A 214 5.02 14.64 -33.43
N GLY A 215 5.90 14.24 -32.51
CA GLY A 215 6.85 15.14 -31.84
C GLY A 215 7.86 15.74 -32.84
N VAL A 216 8.38 14.91 -33.74
CA VAL A 216 9.28 15.36 -34.85
C VAL A 216 8.56 16.34 -35.77
N GLU A 217 7.35 16.00 -36.24
CA GLU A 217 6.55 16.87 -37.10
C GLU A 217 6.24 18.23 -36.47
N LYS A 218 5.99 18.24 -35.16
CA LYS A 218 5.76 19.47 -34.38
C LYS A 218 7.03 20.21 -34.02
N GLN A 219 8.20 19.69 -34.36
CA GLN A 219 9.51 20.28 -34.04
C GLN A 219 9.69 20.57 -32.52
N VAL A 220 9.18 19.66 -31.66
CA VAL A 220 9.40 19.82 -30.24
C VAL A 220 10.87 19.58 -29.87
N SER A 221 11.36 20.21 -28.82
CA SER A 221 12.77 20.14 -28.38
C SER A 221 13.25 18.72 -28.07
N SER A 222 12.38 17.85 -27.58
CA SER A 222 12.65 16.44 -27.30
C SER A 222 11.48 15.57 -27.75
N PRO A 223 11.53 15.02 -28.98
CA PRO A 223 10.48 14.10 -29.47
C PRO A 223 10.32 12.86 -28.63
N GLU A 224 11.39 12.33 -28.05
CA GLU A 224 11.35 11.16 -27.17
C GLU A 224 10.57 11.46 -25.87
N ALA A 225 10.89 12.57 -25.20
CA ALA A 225 10.18 12.97 -23.98
C ALA A 225 8.69 13.29 -24.26
N TYR A 226 8.42 13.94 -25.41
CA TYR A 226 7.06 14.18 -25.87
C TYR A 226 6.32 12.85 -26.09
N ALA A 227 6.96 11.89 -26.72
CA ALA A 227 6.38 10.58 -27.00
C ALA A 227 6.06 9.83 -25.70
N VAL A 228 7.02 9.70 -24.77
CA VAL A 228 6.84 8.95 -23.52
C VAL A 228 5.73 9.57 -22.68
N LYS A 229 5.71 10.88 -22.44
CA LYS A 229 4.67 11.55 -21.65
C LYS A 229 3.25 11.34 -22.23
N ASN A 230 3.09 11.51 -23.52
CA ASN A 230 1.78 11.33 -24.17
C ASN A 230 1.39 9.85 -24.29
N TRP A 231 2.38 8.96 -24.36
CA TRP A 231 2.16 7.52 -24.33
C TRP A 231 1.62 7.07 -22.96
N ILE A 232 2.18 7.56 -21.86
CA ILE A 232 1.68 7.31 -20.49
C ILE A 232 0.18 7.66 -20.38
N ILE A 233 -0.22 8.86 -20.87
CA ILE A 233 -1.64 9.27 -20.88
C ILE A 233 -2.49 8.28 -21.69
N SER A 234 -1.97 7.81 -22.81
CA SER A 234 -2.68 6.85 -23.67
C SER A 234 -2.81 5.49 -23.01
N VAL A 235 -1.78 5.03 -22.29
CA VAL A 235 -1.78 3.80 -21.47
C VAL A 235 -2.80 3.91 -20.36
N GLN A 236 -2.77 4.99 -19.57
CA GLN A 236 -3.71 5.22 -18.48
C GLN A 236 -5.17 5.15 -18.98
N GLY A 237 -5.48 5.83 -20.10
CA GLY A 237 -6.81 5.79 -20.69
C GLY A 237 -7.24 4.39 -21.14
N PHE A 238 -6.32 3.62 -21.74
CA PHE A 238 -6.59 2.23 -22.12
C PHE A 238 -6.83 1.33 -20.92
N VAL A 239 -5.93 1.41 -19.92
CA VAL A 239 -5.99 0.58 -18.72
C VAL A 239 -7.24 0.88 -17.88
N LEU A 240 -7.64 2.14 -17.76
CA LEU A 240 -8.91 2.53 -17.11
C LEU A 240 -10.14 1.85 -17.74
N ASN A 241 -10.17 1.73 -19.07
CA ASN A 241 -11.24 0.99 -19.74
C ASN A 241 -11.18 -0.51 -19.41
N CYS A 242 -9.98 -1.09 -19.36
CA CYS A 242 -9.79 -2.50 -19.00
C CYS A 242 -10.23 -2.81 -17.57
N VAL A 243 -9.85 -1.99 -16.58
CA VAL A 243 -10.27 -2.21 -15.18
C VAL A 243 -11.77 -1.97 -14.97
N THR A 244 -12.35 -1.03 -15.72
CA THR A 244 -13.83 -0.85 -15.74
C THR A 244 -14.52 -2.10 -16.25
N TYR A 245 -13.95 -2.72 -17.29
CA TYR A 245 -14.45 -4.02 -17.78
C TYR A 245 -14.21 -5.12 -16.75
N GLY A 246 -13.02 -5.20 -16.15
CA GLY A 246 -12.68 -6.17 -15.11
C GLY A 246 -13.64 -6.11 -13.92
N PHE A 247 -13.94 -4.92 -13.41
CA PHE A 247 -14.90 -4.73 -12.34
C PHE A 247 -16.32 -5.15 -12.75
N THR A 248 -16.79 -4.68 -13.90
CA THR A 248 -18.17 -4.94 -14.34
C THR A 248 -18.42 -6.40 -14.75
N SER A 249 -17.42 -7.06 -15.31
CA SER A 249 -17.50 -8.49 -15.69
C SER A 249 -17.50 -9.41 -14.47
N ASN A 250 -16.81 -9.01 -13.40
CA ASN A 250 -16.71 -9.78 -12.17
C ASN A 250 -17.61 -9.22 -11.04
N TYR A 251 -18.55 -8.33 -11.37
CA TYR A 251 -19.37 -7.62 -10.39
C TYR A 251 -20.06 -8.53 -9.38
N GLU A 252 -20.70 -9.60 -9.82
CA GLU A 252 -21.42 -10.55 -8.94
C GLU A 252 -20.44 -11.25 -7.97
N ALA A 253 -19.27 -11.66 -8.47
CA ALA A 253 -18.24 -12.31 -7.65
C ALA A 253 -17.61 -11.32 -6.65
N ILE A 254 -17.37 -10.07 -7.05
CA ILE A 254 -16.87 -9.01 -6.17
C ILE A 254 -17.89 -8.74 -5.05
N MET A 255 -19.16 -8.57 -5.39
CA MET A 255 -20.23 -8.29 -4.42
C MET A 255 -20.52 -9.50 -3.51
N ALA A 256 -20.28 -10.72 -3.98
CA ALA A 256 -20.36 -11.94 -3.17
C ALA A 256 -19.10 -12.22 -2.33
N GLY A 257 -18.01 -11.43 -2.50
CA GLY A 257 -16.72 -11.65 -1.82
C GLY A 257 -15.94 -12.88 -2.30
N THR A 258 -16.25 -13.42 -3.47
CA THR A 258 -15.61 -14.63 -4.04
C THR A 258 -14.55 -14.31 -5.10
N PHE A 259 -14.39 -13.05 -5.50
CA PHE A 259 -13.39 -12.63 -6.46
C PHE A 259 -12.02 -12.49 -5.76
N GLY A 260 -11.07 -13.33 -6.13
CA GLY A 260 -9.75 -13.42 -5.49
C GLY A 260 -8.59 -12.79 -6.29
N GLN A 261 -8.88 -12.06 -7.37
CA GLN A 261 -7.87 -11.48 -8.26
C GLN A 261 -7.95 -9.94 -8.26
N ASP A 262 -6.96 -9.28 -8.89
CA ASP A 262 -7.04 -7.85 -9.17
C ASP A 262 -7.94 -7.55 -10.39
N LEU A 263 -8.20 -6.27 -10.66
CA LEU A 263 -9.06 -5.87 -11.79
C LEU A 263 -8.37 -5.92 -13.15
N PHE A 264 -7.07 -6.18 -13.23
CA PHE A 264 -6.36 -6.38 -14.49
C PHE A 264 -6.48 -7.81 -14.99
N TYR A 265 -6.68 -8.75 -14.06
CA TYR A 265 -6.72 -10.19 -14.34
C TYR A 265 -7.71 -10.54 -15.47
N GLY A 266 -7.23 -11.26 -16.47
CA GLY A 266 -8.02 -11.67 -17.64
C GLY A 266 -8.40 -10.51 -18.59
N THR A 267 -7.89 -9.31 -18.39
CA THR A 267 -8.09 -8.18 -19.29
C THR A 267 -6.90 -7.98 -20.24
N PHE A 268 -7.08 -7.21 -21.30
CA PHE A 268 -5.97 -6.84 -22.19
C PHE A 268 -4.89 -5.97 -21.52
N ALA A 269 -5.16 -5.40 -20.35
CA ALA A 269 -4.18 -4.60 -19.61
C ALA A 269 -3.24 -5.45 -18.76
N GLU A 270 -3.57 -6.68 -18.41
CA GLU A 270 -2.81 -7.53 -17.48
C GLU A 270 -1.33 -7.63 -17.85
N LYS A 271 -1.04 -8.08 -19.07
CA LYS A 271 0.35 -8.24 -19.53
C LYS A 271 1.09 -6.91 -19.62
N LEU A 272 0.42 -5.83 -20.03
CA LEU A 272 1.03 -4.50 -20.09
C LEU A 272 1.40 -4.01 -18.69
N MET A 273 0.50 -4.12 -17.72
CA MET A 273 0.74 -3.67 -16.34
C MET A 273 1.83 -4.52 -15.65
N ASN A 274 1.89 -5.81 -15.96
CA ASN A 274 2.96 -6.69 -15.49
C ASN A 274 4.31 -6.28 -16.10
N LEU A 275 4.38 -5.98 -17.40
CA LEU A 275 5.58 -5.48 -18.05
C LEU A 275 6.07 -4.17 -17.43
N LEU A 276 5.18 -3.20 -17.17
CA LEU A 276 5.58 -1.92 -16.57
C LEU A 276 6.20 -2.11 -15.19
N GLY A 277 5.56 -2.96 -14.35
CA GLY A 277 6.10 -3.28 -13.03
C GLY A 277 7.45 -4.00 -13.09
N ASP A 278 7.59 -4.98 -14.00
CA ASP A 278 8.84 -5.70 -14.21
C ASP A 278 9.98 -4.80 -14.73
N LEU A 279 9.66 -3.89 -15.65
CA LEU A 279 10.62 -2.90 -16.14
C LEU A 279 11.10 -1.96 -15.03
N ALA A 280 10.19 -1.44 -14.22
CA ALA A 280 10.54 -0.59 -13.08
C ALA A 280 11.45 -1.36 -12.11
N TYR A 281 11.09 -2.61 -11.79
CA TYR A 281 11.91 -3.45 -10.91
C TYR A 281 13.31 -3.68 -11.47
N ARG A 282 13.43 -4.18 -12.71
CA ARG A 282 14.72 -4.51 -13.35
C ARG A 282 15.61 -3.30 -13.62
N LYS A 283 15.02 -2.15 -13.95
CA LYS A 283 15.80 -0.98 -14.42
C LYS A 283 16.02 0.06 -13.33
N VAL A 284 15.09 0.22 -12.40
CA VAL A 284 15.14 1.22 -11.34
C VAL A 284 15.49 0.57 -10.02
N PHE A 285 14.57 -0.23 -9.46
CA PHE A 285 14.67 -0.73 -8.09
C PHE A 285 15.86 -1.68 -7.87
N SER A 286 16.27 -2.43 -8.89
CA SER A 286 17.48 -3.28 -8.84
C SER A 286 18.76 -2.56 -9.27
N SER A 287 18.76 -1.22 -9.35
CA SER A 287 19.93 -0.47 -9.78
C SER A 287 20.93 -0.24 -8.64
N ARG A 288 22.23 -0.17 -8.99
CA ARG A 288 23.29 0.13 -8.02
C ARG A 288 23.08 1.46 -7.29
N GLN A 289 22.41 2.41 -7.91
CA GLN A 289 22.15 3.72 -7.29
C GLN A 289 21.12 3.56 -6.17
N ILE A 290 20.05 2.83 -6.40
CA ILE A 290 19.02 2.53 -5.39
C ILE A 290 19.64 1.71 -4.25
N TYR A 291 20.38 0.65 -4.55
CA TYR A 291 21.03 -0.17 -3.50
C TYR A 291 21.96 0.64 -2.57
N LYS A 292 22.66 1.67 -3.08
CA LYS A 292 23.45 2.56 -2.23
C LYS A 292 22.59 3.39 -1.27
N MET A 293 21.42 3.83 -1.74
CA MET A 293 20.45 4.56 -0.90
C MET A 293 19.88 3.65 0.16
N GLU A 294 19.42 2.45 -0.23
CA GLU A 294 18.87 1.45 0.68
C GLU A 294 19.83 1.06 1.80
N LEU A 295 21.13 0.95 1.53
CA LEU A 295 22.14 0.70 2.57
C LEU A 295 22.23 1.84 3.59
N ALA A 296 22.11 3.09 3.16
CA ALA A 296 22.09 4.23 4.06
C ALA A 296 20.77 4.28 4.85
N GLU A 297 19.66 4.04 4.19
CA GLU A 297 18.30 3.99 4.77
C GLU A 297 18.20 2.89 5.83
N TYR A 298 18.74 1.71 5.54
CA TYR A 298 18.82 0.61 6.48
C TYR A 298 19.59 1.00 7.75
N THR A 299 20.74 1.64 7.60
CA THR A 299 21.56 2.09 8.73
C THR A 299 20.82 3.11 9.60
N ILE A 300 20.07 4.03 8.98
CA ILE A 300 19.26 5.02 9.68
C ILE A 300 18.13 4.33 10.45
N LEU A 301 17.40 3.44 9.81
CA LEU A 301 16.29 2.72 10.44
C LEU A 301 16.77 1.81 11.57
N ASP A 302 17.84 1.06 11.36
CA ASP A 302 18.42 0.19 12.39
C ASP A 302 18.83 1.00 13.64
N PHE A 303 19.49 2.15 13.45
CA PHE A 303 19.83 3.04 14.56
C PHE A 303 18.58 3.56 15.28
N LEU A 304 17.58 4.05 14.53
CA LEU A 304 16.36 4.59 15.11
C LEU A 304 15.57 3.51 15.84
N MET A 305 15.42 2.33 15.26
CA MET A 305 14.70 1.21 15.88
C MET A 305 15.38 0.76 17.18
N ASN A 306 16.71 0.59 17.17
CA ASN A 306 17.46 0.22 18.37
C ASN A 306 17.25 1.23 19.52
N ARG A 307 17.19 2.52 19.22
CA ARG A 307 17.01 3.56 20.23
C ARG A 307 15.54 3.74 20.64
N LEU A 308 14.63 3.88 19.67
CA LEU A 308 13.23 4.14 19.96
C LEU A 308 12.56 2.99 20.69
N VAL A 309 12.77 1.74 20.24
CA VAL A 309 12.14 0.58 20.87
C VAL A 309 12.59 0.42 22.31
N SER A 310 13.89 0.50 22.55
CA SER A 310 14.44 0.44 23.93
C SER A 310 13.87 1.55 24.82
N SER A 311 13.83 2.80 24.32
CA SER A 311 13.31 3.94 25.08
C SER A 311 11.80 3.82 25.37
N VAL A 312 11.03 3.27 24.43
CA VAL A 312 9.56 3.11 24.57
C VAL A 312 9.19 1.99 25.52
N LEU A 313 9.95 0.90 25.57
CA LEU A 313 9.71 -0.21 26.53
C LEU A 313 9.65 0.28 27.97
N TYR A 314 10.48 1.27 28.33
CA TYR A 314 10.52 1.83 29.69
C TYR A 314 9.77 3.16 29.83
N TYR A 315 9.00 3.56 28.80
CA TYR A 315 8.20 4.78 28.86
C TYR A 315 7.10 4.67 29.91
N ASN A 316 7.00 5.68 30.78
CA ASN A 316 6.02 5.74 31.87
C ASN A 316 6.10 4.57 32.88
N THR A 317 7.31 4.04 33.07
CA THR A 317 7.66 3.09 34.15
C THR A 317 8.46 3.79 35.24
N ASP A 318 8.71 3.10 36.37
CA ASP A 318 9.56 3.60 37.45
C ASP A 318 11.07 3.42 37.16
N SER A 319 11.43 2.83 36.02
CA SER A 319 12.82 2.62 35.61
C SER A 319 13.48 3.95 35.26
N GLU A 320 14.73 4.14 35.72
CA GLU A 320 15.51 5.31 35.34
C GLU A 320 15.83 5.26 33.84
N GLN A 321 15.37 6.25 33.11
CA GLN A 321 15.76 6.47 31.72
C GLN A 321 16.95 7.43 31.67
N ASP A 322 17.93 7.12 30.84
CA ASP A 322 19.05 8.04 30.61
C ASP A 322 18.57 9.30 29.84
N SER A 323 19.46 10.30 29.73
CA SER A 323 19.14 11.56 29.07
C SER A 323 18.89 11.39 27.57
N LEU A 324 19.41 10.34 26.94
CA LEU A 324 19.20 10.04 25.52
C LEU A 324 17.83 9.39 25.31
N ASP A 325 17.44 8.45 26.16
CA ASP A 325 16.13 7.80 26.10
C ASP A 325 15.00 8.80 26.27
N SER A 326 15.13 9.73 27.21
CA SER A 326 14.17 10.82 27.40
C SER A 326 14.05 11.71 26.15
N ARG A 327 15.17 11.97 25.47
CA ARG A 327 15.16 12.71 24.20
C ARG A 327 14.51 11.92 23.08
N MET A 328 14.79 10.61 22.97
CA MET A 328 14.15 9.75 21.95
C MET A 328 12.64 9.71 22.13
N VAL A 329 12.14 9.56 23.37
CA VAL A 329 10.71 9.62 23.67
C VAL A 329 10.10 10.99 23.34
N SER A 330 10.88 12.09 23.43
CA SER A 330 10.37 13.42 23.10
C SER A 330 10.05 13.60 21.62
N PHE A 331 10.63 12.80 20.72
CA PHE A 331 10.29 12.81 19.29
C PHE A 331 8.94 12.14 18.99
N ILE A 332 8.42 11.32 19.91
CA ILE A 332 7.11 10.67 19.73
C ILE A 332 6.02 11.71 19.92
N SER A 333 5.10 11.78 18.96
CA SER A 333 3.96 12.70 19.00
C SER A 333 3.16 12.55 20.29
N ASP A 334 2.72 13.68 20.86
CA ASP A 334 1.88 13.68 22.06
C ASP A 334 0.52 13.01 21.82
N ASN A 335 0.04 12.97 20.59
CA ASN A 335 -1.14 12.20 20.20
C ASN A 335 -0.95 10.70 20.47
N TYR A 336 0.21 10.14 20.11
CA TYR A 336 0.52 8.73 20.35
C TYR A 336 0.67 8.42 21.84
N LYS A 337 1.32 9.31 22.58
CA LYS A 337 1.43 9.20 24.03
C LYS A 337 0.07 9.27 24.71
N THR A 338 -0.84 10.11 24.20
CA THR A 338 -2.22 10.23 24.68
C THR A 338 -3.01 8.95 24.38
N ALA A 339 -2.95 8.44 23.15
CA ALA A 339 -3.59 7.18 22.77
C ALA A 339 -3.10 6.02 23.66
N TYR A 340 -1.78 5.92 23.89
CA TYR A 340 -1.19 4.93 24.79
C TYR A 340 -1.76 5.05 26.20
N ARG A 341 -1.73 6.25 26.81
CA ARG A 341 -2.23 6.47 28.19
C ARG A 341 -3.71 6.09 28.36
N LEU A 342 -4.54 6.37 27.35
CA LEU A 342 -5.96 6.01 27.37
C LEU A 342 -6.18 4.50 27.25
N GLN A 343 -5.44 3.84 26.38
CA GLN A 343 -5.59 2.41 26.12
C GLN A 343 -4.93 1.53 27.19
N SER A 344 -3.98 2.06 27.94
CA SER A 344 -3.30 1.34 29.05
C SER A 344 -3.98 1.49 30.41
N GLN A 345 -5.06 2.30 30.52
CA GLN A 345 -5.78 2.46 31.78
C GLN A 345 -6.34 1.12 32.28
N GLY A 346 -6.00 0.76 33.52
CA GLY A 346 -6.48 -0.47 34.16
C GLY A 346 -5.80 -1.76 33.70
N LYS A 347 -4.79 -1.66 32.83
CA LYS A 347 -3.97 -2.79 32.41
C LYS A 347 -2.72 -2.92 33.28
N SER A 348 -2.18 -4.14 33.33
CA SER A 348 -0.88 -4.38 33.93
C SER A 348 0.23 -3.82 33.00
N ARG A 349 1.47 -3.73 33.48
CA ARG A 349 2.61 -3.26 32.69
C ARG A 349 2.94 -4.14 31.49
N THR A 350 2.63 -5.42 31.59
CA THR A 350 2.84 -6.42 30.53
C THR A 350 1.74 -6.39 29.45
N GLU A 351 0.56 -5.94 29.81
CA GLU A 351 -0.56 -5.73 28.87
C GLU A 351 -0.47 -4.39 28.13
#